data_dfc6b515d7fd424295d4cc3afcfd5cad
#
_entry.id   dfc6b515d7fd424295d4cc3afcfd5cad
#
_cell.length_a   1.000
_cell.length_b   1.000
_cell.length_c   1.000
_cell.angle_alpha   90.00
_cell.angle_beta   90.00
_cell.angle_gamma   90.00
#
_symmetry.space_group_name_H-M   'P 1'
#
loop_
_entity.id
_entity.type
_entity.pdbx_description
1 polymer ?
#
loop_
_entity_poly.entity_id
_entity_poly.type
_entity_poly.pdbx_seq_one_letter_code
_entity_poly.pdbx_strand_id
1 'polypeptide(L)'
;MGYSAEPLHVYILTAALDLETARCEPVTDTVVDFLNALLNNRDGGSVRKIDVTEHFMACLPEKNLGTRFTPCCMLRLFADQVEEIPDRILYLDADVVCRKNIRDFYHQDMSGWELAGVLDHYGKWFFRRDFFHWDYINSGVLLLNMAEIRRTGLFQRCRERCRDKKMFMPDQSAINKLADKKKLWDRRYNEQRRLREDTVLQHFTTSFRAIPPRIVTVKPWQADRVHNVLKIHEYDPILDRYQQIRRELDLKTETRTI
;
A
#
# COMPACT_ATOMS: atom_id res chain seq x y z
N MET A 1 -8.99 -17.00 8.50
CA MET A 1 -8.77 -17.78 7.28
C MET A 1 -7.42 -17.40 6.70
N GLY A 2 -6.57 -18.38 6.34
CA GLY A 2 -5.28 -18.15 5.70
C GLY A 2 -5.42 -18.26 4.20
N TYR A 3 -5.16 -17.18 3.50
CA TYR A 3 -5.13 -17.19 2.04
C TYR A 3 -3.72 -17.40 1.48
N SER A 4 -2.73 -17.65 2.33
CA SER A 4 -1.40 -18.07 1.94
C SER A 4 -1.08 -19.41 2.57
N ALA A 5 -0.56 -20.34 1.77
CA ALA A 5 0.03 -21.61 2.25
C ALA A 5 1.51 -21.45 2.60
N GLU A 6 2.09 -20.30 2.32
CA GLU A 6 3.49 -19.97 2.55
C GLU A 6 3.60 -19.01 3.74
N PRO A 7 4.65 -19.08 4.56
CA PRO A 7 4.92 -18.09 5.61
C PRO A 7 4.97 -16.68 5.05
N LEU A 8 4.34 -15.74 5.75
CA LEU A 8 4.34 -14.32 5.37
C LEU A 8 5.40 -13.57 6.17
N HIS A 9 6.35 -12.96 5.48
CA HIS A 9 7.30 -12.01 6.06
C HIS A 9 6.86 -10.60 5.72
N VAL A 10 6.33 -9.89 6.72
CA VAL A 10 5.75 -8.55 6.55
C VAL A 10 6.74 -7.48 7.01
N TYR A 11 6.99 -6.51 6.16
CA TYR A 11 7.83 -5.34 6.43
C TYR A 11 6.94 -4.10 6.51
N ILE A 12 6.90 -3.45 7.66
CA ILE A 12 6.12 -2.22 7.89
C ILE A 12 7.08 -1.04 7.78
N LEU A 13 7.02 -0.32 6.65
CA LEU A 13 7.74 0.93 6.50
C LEU A 13 7.05 2.02 7.33
N THR A 14 7.80 2.68 8.19
CA THR A 14 7.31 3.72 9.09
C THR A 14 8.27 4.90 9.13
N ALA A 15 7.79 6.07 9.55
CA ALA A 15 8.61 7.24 9.79
C ALA A 15 8.01 8.10 10.90
N ALA A 16 8.86 8.75 11.69
CA ALA A 16 8.50 9.78 12.66
C ALA A 16 8.68 11.16 11.99
N LEU A 17 7.57 11.83 11.67
CA LEU A 17 7.61 13.16 11.07
C LEU A 17 6.81 14.13 11.91
N ASP A 18 7.44 15.24 12.30
CA ASP A 18 6.80 16.36 13.00
C ASP A 18 7.16 17.66 12.27
N LEU A 19 6.49 17.91 11.16
CA LEU A 19 6.67 19.06 10.30
C LEU A 19 5.41 19.93 10.36
N GLU A 20 5.53 21.24 10.13
CA GLU A 20 4.38 22.15 10.12
C GLU A 20 3.24 21.68 9.19
N THR A 21 3.59 21.08 8.05
CA THR A 21 2.64 20.66 7.01
C THR A 21 2.32 19.17 7.04
N ALA A 22 3.01 18.38 7.88
CA ALA A 22 2.91 16.92 7.83
C ALA A 22 3.33 16.26 9.13
N ARG A 23 2.44 15.50 9.73
CA ARG A 23 2.72 14.69 10.90
C ARG A 23 2.51 13.22 10.61
N CYS A 24 3.47 12.38 11.00
CA CYS A 24 3.41 10.93 10.87
C CYS A 24 3.96 10.32 12.16
N GLU A 25 3.15 9.51 12.82
CA GLU A 25 3.58 8.79 14.01
C GLU A 25 4.04 7.38 13.59
N PRO A 26 5.22 6.94 14.06
CA PRO A 26 5.72 5.61 13.71
C PRO A 26 4.88 4.53 14.38
N VAL A 27 4.80 3.37 13.72
CA VAL A 27 4.20 2.19 14.33
C VAL A 27 5.02 1.77 15.56
N THR A 28 4.35 1.56 16.69
CA THR A 28 5.01 1.21 17.96
C THR A 28 5.52 -0.23 17.96
N ASP A 29 6.58 -0.49 18.72
CA ASP A 29 7.13 -1.85 18.85
C ASP A 29 6.11 -2.80 19.48
N THR A 30 5.26 -2.33 20.40
CA THR A 30 4.17 -3.12 20.98
C THR A 30 3.23 -3.68 19.92
N VAL A 31 2.87 -2.88 18.91
CA VAL A 31 2.03 -3.31 17.78
C VAL A 31 2.77 -4.35 16.93
N VAL A 32 4.04 -4.10 16.64
CA VAL A 32 4.87 -5.00 15.83
C VAL A 32 5.05 -6.35 16.52
N ASP A 33 5.40 -6.36 17.81
CA ASP A 33 5.57 -7.57 18.62
C ASP A 33 4.27 -8.39 18.67
N PHE A 34 3.14 -7.69 18.85
CA PHE A 34 1.84 -8.33 18.88
C PHE A 34 1.49 -9.01 17.54
N LEU A 35 1.66 -8.30 16.43
CA LEU A 35 1.40 -8.83 15.09
C LEU A 35 2.37 -9.97 14.74
N ASN A 36 3.64 -9.82 15.14
CA ASN A 36 4.66 -10.87 14.95
C ASN A 36 4.28 -12.16 15.69
N ALA A 37 3.83 -12.05 16.94
CA ALA A 37 3.34 -13.20 17.70
C ALA A 37 2.13 -13.89 17.03
N LEU A 38 1.21 -13.10 16.46
CA LEU A 38 0.05 -13.66 15.74
C LEU A 38 0.47 -14.44 14.49
N LEU A 39 1.44 -13.94 13.71
CA LEU A 39 1.91 -14.62 12.50
C LEU A 39 2.78 -15.84 12.84
N ASN A 40 3.70 -15.70 13.78
CA ASN A 40 4.61 -16.78 14.16
C ASN A 40 3.86 -18.02 14.70
N ASN A 41 2.85 -17.79 15.54
CA ASN A 41 2.02 -18.86 16.10
C ASN A 41 1.18 -19.60 15.06
N ARG A 42 0.99 -18.99 13.88
CA ARG A 42 0.15 -19.54 12.84
C ARG A 42 0.94 -20.35 11.81
N ASP A 43 1.88 -19.70 11.12
CA ASP A 43 2.49 -20.23 9.90
C ASP A 43 4.03 -20.07 9.88
N GLY A 44 4.65 -19.67 11.01
CA GLY A 44 6.09 -19.38 11.06
C GLY A 44 6.49 -18.09 10.33
N GLY A 45 5.53 -17.20 10.05
CA GLY A 45 5.78 -15.89 9.45
C GLY A 45 6.39 -14.87 10.42
N SER A 46 6.70 -13.70 9.95
CA SER A 46 7.26 -12.61 10.76
C SER A 46 6.75 -11.24 10.37
N VAL A 47 6.73 -10.33 11.35
CA VAL A 47 6.50 -8.89 11.13
C VAL A 47 7.72 -8.13 11.60
N ARG A 48 8.23 -7.23 10.75
CA ARG A 48 9.35 -6.34 11.07
C ARG A 48 8.97 -4.91 10.77
N LYS A 49 9.34 -4.01 11.67
CA LYS A 49 9.27 -2.56 11.46
C LYS A 49 10.57 -2.07 10.84
N ILE A 50 10.46 -1.23 9.84
CA ILE A 50 11.59 -0.57 9.20
C ILE A 50 11.34 0.93 9.29
N ASP A 51 12.14 1.61 10.10
CA ASP A 51 12.10 3.06 10.23
C ASP A 51 12.94 3.70 9.12
N VAL A 52 12.28 4.45 8.26
CA VAL A 52 12.92 5.18 7.15
C VAL A 52 12.94 6.69 7.38
N THR A 53 12.81 7.14 8.64
CA THR A 53 12.78 8.57 8.98
C THR A 53 14.01 9.32 8.45
N GLU A 54 15.21 8.81 8.71
CA GLU A 54 16.45 9.46 8.27
C GLU A 54 16.53 9.53 6.74
N HIS A 55 16.20 8.44 6.06
CA HIS A 55 16.16 8.40 4.59
C HIS A 55 15.15 9.39 4.02
N PHE A 56 13.95 9.47 4.62
CA PHE A 56 12.90 10.37 4.20
C PHE A 56 13.31 11.83 4.40
N MET A 57 13.90 12.16 5.56
CA MET A 57 14.38 13.51 5.87
C MET A 57 15.54 13.94 4.97
N ALA A 58 16.43 13.02 4.60
CA ALA A 58 17.53 13.29 3.68
C ALA A 58 17.07 13.64 2.25
N CYS A 59 15.86 13.21 1.85
CA CYS A 59 15.28 13.50 0.54
C CYS A 59 13.82 13.95 0.66
N LEU A 60 13.60 14.97 1.49
CA LEU A 60 12.28 15.49 1.83
C LEU A 60 11.53 15.98 0.59
N PRO A 61 10.31 15.47 0.32
CA PRO A 61 9.50 15.87 -0.83
C PRO A 61 8.75 17.19 -0.55
N GLU A 62 9.45 18.28 -0.32
CA GLU A 62 8.92 19.56 0.18
C GLU A 62 7.70 20.05 -0.61
N LYS A 63 7.72 19.92 -1.94
CA LYS A 63 6.61 20.37 -2.80
C LYS A 63 5.35 19.51 -2.69
N ASN A 64 5.46 18.35 -2.03
CA ASN A 64 4.38 17.37 -1.92
C ASN A 64 3.96 17.04 -0.48
N LEU A 65 4.54 17.68 0.54
CA LEU A 65 4.17 17.47 1.94
C LEU A 65 2.73 17.91 2.24
N GLY A 66 2.33 19.08 1.75
CA GLY A 66 0.99 19.64 1.92
C GLY A 66 -0.05 19.17 0.91
N THR A 67 0.09 17.98 0.33
CA THR A 67 -0.91 17.42 -0.58
C THR A 67 -2.08 16.82 0.20
N ARG A 68 -3.17 16.48 -0.51
CA ARG A 68 -4.31 15.76 0.08
C ARG A 68 -3.94 14.41 0.68
N PHE A 69 -2.87 13.80 0.20
CA PHE A 69 -2.36 12.51 0.67
C PHE A 69 -1.31 12.73 1.74
N THR A 70 -1.31 11.85 2.74
CA THR A 70 -0.29 11.91 3.80
C THR A 70 1.10 11.64 3.23
N PRO A 71 2.17 12.24 3.76
CA PRO A 71 3.53 11.96 3.31
C PRO A 71 3.89 10.48 3.38
N CYS A 72 3.22 9.73 4.27
CA CYS A 72 3.43 8.30 4.45
C CYS A 72 3.19 7.48 3.16
N CYS A 73 2.40 7.98 2.18
CA CYS A 73 2.26 7.31 0.89
C CYS A 73 3.58 7.25 0.11
N MET A 74 4.52 8.15 0.37
CA MET A 74 5.81 8.20 -0.31
C MET A 74 6.89 7.31 0.34
N LEU A 75 6.64 6.73 1.55
CA LEU A 75 7.63 5.89 2.24
C LEU A 75 8.05 4.67 1.42
N ARG A 76 7.14 4.14 0.58
CA ARG A 76 7.45 3.02 -0.33
C ARG A 76 8.63 3.30 -1.26
N LEU A 77 8.86 4.57 -1.60
CA LEU A 77 9.95 4.99 -2.49
C LEU A 77 11.33 4.90 -1.83
N PHE A 78 11.41 4.57 -0.55
CA PHE A 78 12.63 4.39 0.21
C PHE A 78 12.99 2.92 0.46
N ALA A 79 12.16 1.99 -0.02
CA ALA A 79 12.40 0.56 0.13
C ALA A 79 13.68 0.07 -0.54
N ASP A 80 14.16 0.77 -1.57
CA ASP A 80 15.42 0.45 -2.26
C ASP A 80 16.67 0.74 -1.43
N GLN A 81 16.58 1.61 -0.41
CA GLN A 81 17.66 1.99 0.49
C GLN A 81 17.79 1.07 1.71
N VAL A 82 16.86 0.13 1.88
CA VAL A 82 16.81 -0.79 3.01
C VAL A 82 17.34 -2.14 2.59
N GLU A 83 18.45 -2.60 3.21
CA GLU A 83 19.11 -3.86 2.88
C GLU A 83 18.25 -5.08 3.23
N GLU A 84 17.47 -5.01 4.30
CA GLU A 84 16.59 -6.10 4.75
C GLU A 84 15.42 -6.37 3.81
N ILE A 85 15.09 -5.45 2.91
CA ILE A 85 14.05 -5.64 1.91
C ILE A 85 14.56 -6.58 0.81
N PRO A 86 13.93 -7.76 0.63
CA PRO A 86 14.37 -8.74 -0.36
C PRO A 86 14.16 -8.26 -1.80
N ASP A 87 14.78 -8.96 -2.74
CA ASP A 87 14.73 -8.61 -4.16
C ASP A 87 13.34 -8.71 -4.80
N ARG A 88 12.41 -9.37 -4.15
CA ARG A 88 10.99 -9.42 -4.56
C ARG A 88 10.10 -9.14 -3.37
N ILE A 89 9.21 -8.15 -3.52
CA ILE A 89 8.19 -7.85 -2.53
C ILE A 89 6.83 -7.58 -3.18
N LEU A 90 5.78 -7.94 -2.49
CA LEU A 90 4.42 -7.48 -2.79
C LEU A 90 4.12 -6.30 -1.87
N TYR A 91 4.10 -5.10 -2.44
CA TYR A 91 3.68 -3.90 -1.74
C TYR A 91 2.15 -3.82 -1.69
N LEU A 92 1.62 -3.55 -0.51
CA LEU A 92 0.20 -3.33 -0.28
C LEU A 92 -0.01 -2.05 0.53
N ASP A 93 -0.95 -1.21 0.10
CA ASP A 93 -1.47 -0.15 0.97
C ASP A 93 -2.24 -0.76 2.15
N ALA A 94 -2.27 -0.07 3.29
CA ALA A 94 -2.91 -0.57 4.52
C ALA A 94 -4.43 -0.76 4.39
N ASP A 95 -5.04 -0.23 3.33
CA ASP A 95 -6.46 -0.36 3.02
C ASP A 95 -6.78 -1.41 1.93
N VAL A 96 -5.88 -2.37 1.75
CA VAL A 96 -6.09 -3.53 0.88
C VAL A 96 -6.52 -4.74 1.71
N VAL A 97 -7.56 -5.43 1.25
CA VAL A 97 -8.06 -6.68 1.86
C VAL A 97 -7.83 -7.85 0.91
N CYS A 98 -7.18 -8.90 1.41
CA CYS A 98 -6.94 -10.14 0.68
C CYS A 98 -8.13 -11.10 0.87
N ARG A 99 -8.68 -11.63 -0.23
CA ARG A 99 -9.81 -12.57 -0.25
C ARG A 99 -9.43 -13.98 -0.68
N LYS A 100 -8.42 -14.10 -1.51
CA LYS A 100 -8.02 -15.36 -2.14
C LYS A 100 -6.49 -15.48 -2.14
N ASN A 101 -5.99 -16.64 -2.54
CA ASN A 101 -4.56 -16.87 -2.63
C ASN A 101 -3.90 -15.90 -3.61
N ILE A 102 -2.81 -15.28 -3.15
CA ILE A 102 -2.02 -14.30 -3.93
C ILE A 102 -0.83 -14.95 -4.65
N ARG A 103 -0.66 -16.26 -4.54
CA ARG A 103 0.53 -16.99 -5.01
C ARG A 103 0.81 -16.73 -6.49
N ASP A 104 -0.21 -16.85 -7.36
CA ASP A 104 -0.04 -16.66 -8.80
C ASP A 104 0.43 -15.25 -9.15
N PHE A 105 0.02 -14.25 -8.36
CA PHE A 105 0.50 -12.89 -8.55
C PHE A 105 1.93 -12.72 -8.04
N TYR A 106 2.23 -13.27 -6.88
CA TYR A 106 3.55 -13.13 -6.26
C TYR A 106 4.66 -13.87 -7.03
N HIS A 107 4.39 -15.07 -7.51
CA HIS A 107 5.38 -15.93 -8.17
C HIS A 107 5.48 -15.76 -9.70
N GLN A 108 4.77 -14.79 -10.28
CA GLN A 108 4.91 -14.54 -11.71
C GLN A 108 6.35 -14.17 -12.10
N ASP A 109 6.69 -14.44 -13.37
CA ASP A 109 7.98 -14.01 -13.90
C ASP A 109 8.08 -12.48 -13.97
N MET A 110 9.09 -11.95 -13.29
CA MET A 110 9.44 -10.53 -13.23
C MET A 110 10.80 -10.23 -13.89
N SER A 111 11.35 -11.16 -14.68
CA SER A 111 12.64 -10.98 -15.36
C SER A 111 12.59 -9.76 -16.28
N GLY A 112 13.47 -8.80 -16.01
CA GLY A 112 13.57 -7.56 -16.78
C GLY A 112 12.43 -6.55 -16.56
N TRP A 113 11.47 -6.82 -15.67
CA TRP A 113 10.43 -5.86 -15.26
C TRP A 113 10.79 -5.22 -13.91
N GLU A 114 10.60 -3.90 -13.79
CA GLU A 114 10.79 -3.19 -12.53
C GLU A 114 9.63 -3.46 -11.56
N LEU A 115 8.43 -3.48 -12.10
CA LEU A 115 7.22 -3.69 -11.30
C LEU A 115 6.07 -4.27 -12.15
N ALA A 116 5.13 -4.89 -11.45
CA ALA A 116 3.83 -5.25 -12.00
C ALA A 116 2.71 -4.68 -11.15
N GLY A 117 1.65 -4.21 -11.78
CA GLY A 117 0.49 -3.62 -11.13
C GLY A 117 -0.74 -3.62 -12.02
N VAL A 118 -1.84 -3.11 -11.49
CA VAL A 118 -3.13 -3.06 -12.16
C VAL A 118 -3.45 -1.63 -12.57
N LEU A 119 -4.07 -1.44 -13.71
CA LEU A 119 -4.50 -0.12 -14.19
C LEU A 119 -5.32 0.63 -13.14
N ASP A 120 -4.98 1.89 -12.92
CA ASP A 120 -5.79 2.77 -12.08
C ASP A 120 -7.13 3.05 -12.75
N HIS A 121 -8.21 2.71 -12.05
CA HIS A 121 -9.54 2.87 -12.60
C HIS A 121 -9.91 4.32 -12.84
N TYR A 122 -9.51 5.21 -11.93
CA TYR A 122 -9.82 6.64 -11.99
C TYR A 122 -8.72 7.45 -12.67
N GLY A 123 -7.46 7.04 -12.56
CA GLY A 123 -6.31 7.72 -13.14
C GLY A 123 -6.43 7.91 -14.64
N LYS A 124 -6.94 6.91 -15.34
CA LYS A 124 -7.20 7.00 -16.79
C LYS A 124 -8.20 8.10 -17.19
N TRP A 125 -9.06 8.58 -16.28
CA TRP A 125 -9.99 9.69 -16.52
C TRP A 125 -9.35 11.04 -16.27
N PHE A 126 -8.52 11.15 -15.26
CA PHE A 126 -7.86 12.39 -14.86
C PHE A 126 -6.66 12.73 -15.76
N PHE A 127 -5.95 11.70 -16.25
CA PHE A 127 -4.74 11.84 -17.07
C PHE A 127 -4.98 11.65 -18.57
N ARG A 128 -6.24 11.62 -19.00
CA ARG A 128 -6.66 11.41 -20.40
C ARG A 128 -6.17 12.49 -21.38
N ARG A 129 -5.59 13.59 -20.91
CA ARG A 129 -5.03 14.66 -21.77
C ARG A 129 -3.72 14.27 -22.46
N ASP A 130 -3.00 13.29 -21.94
CA ASP A 130 -1.81 12.75 -22.57
C ASP A 130 -2.19 11.42 -23.22
N PHE A 131 -2.34 11.42 -24.55
CA PHE A 131 -2.70 10.27 -25.40
C PHE A 131 -1.73 9.06 -25.27
N PHE A 132 -0.71 9.15 -24.41
CA PHE A 132 0.37 8.19 -24.27
C PHE A 132 0.38 7.37 -22.96
N HIS A 133 -0.61 7.51 -22.06
CA HIS A 133 -0.59 6.80 -20.75
C HIS A 133 -1.74 5.79 -20.61
N TRP A 134 -1.78 4.82 -21.55
CA TRP A 134 -2.71 3.69 -21.48
C TRP A 134 -2.36 2.68 -20.38
N ASP A 135 -1.18 2.81 -19.77
CA ASP A 135 -0.56 1.91 -18.80
C ASP A 135 -0.42 2.52 -17.40
N TYR A 136 -1.24 3.53 -17.06
CA TYR A 136 -1.21 4.16 -15.75
C TYR A 136 -1.72 3.21 -14.67
N ILE A 137 -0.80 2.73 -13.81
CA ILE A 137 -1.09 1.77 -12.75
C ILE A 137 -1.44 2.46 -11.42
N ASN A 138 -2.28 1.78 -10.64
CA ASN A 138 -2.54 2.17 -9.26
C ASN A 138 -1.41 1.66 -8.36
N SER A 139 -0.88 2.53 -7.49
CA SER A 139 0.29 2.23 -6.65
C SER A 139 -0.03 1.47 -5.36
N GLY A 140 -1.30 1.25 -5.03
CA GLY A 140 -1.67 0.60 -3.77
C GLY A 140 -1.48 -0.92 -3.73
N VAL A 141 -1.28 -1.56 -4.89
CA VAL A 141 -0.87 -2.96 -5.01
C VAL A 141 0.17 -3.07 -6.11
N LEU A 142 1.40 -3.38 -5.73
CA LEU A 142 2.53 -3.50 -6.66
C LEU A 142 3.37 -4.74 -6.33
N LEU A 143 3.62 -5.58 -7.32
CA LEU A 143 4.70 -6.54 -7.23
C LEU A 143 5.98 -5.86 -7.71
N LEU A 144 6.95 -5.73 -6.81
CA LEU A 144 8.20 -5.00 -7.05
C LEU A 144 9.36 -5.96 -7.21
N ASN A 145 10.12 -5.78 -8.29
CA ASN A 145 11.42 -6.39 -8.49
C ASN A 145 12.49 -5.42 -7.95
N MET A 146 12.80 -5.55 -6.66
CA MET A 146 13.70 -4.62 -5.97
C MET A 146 15.13 -4.66 -6.53
N ALA A 147 15.59 -5.84 -7.01
CA ALA A 147 16.89 -5.94 -7.68
C ALA A 147 16.94 -5.04 -8.92
N GLU A 148 15.91 -5.10 -9.76
CA GLU A 148 15.83 -4.27 -10.97
C GLU A 148 15.60 -2.78 -10.62
N ILE A 149 14.77 -2.48 -9.62
CA ILE A 149 14.52 -1.11 -9.14
C ILE A 149 15.82 -0.47 -8.61
N ARG A 150 16.63 -1.23 -7.84
CA ARG A 150 17.95 -0.76 -7.37
C ARG A 150 18.91 -0.56 -8.55
N ARG A 151 18.95 -1.50 -9.49
CA ARG A 151 19.82 -1.43 -10.68
C ARG A 151 19.50 -0.24 -11.58
N THR A 152 18.22 0.08 -11.79
CA THR A 152 17.78 1.20 -12.65
C THR A 152 17.74 2.53 -11.92
N GLY A 153 17.79 2.53 -10.59
CA GLY A 153 17.61 3.72 -9.76
C GLY A 153 16.19 4.30 -9.84
N LEU A 154 15.17 3.48 -10.15
CA LEU A 154 13.80 3.96 -10.33
C LEU A 154 13.30 4.73 -9.11
N PHE A 155 13.42 4.18 -7.91
CA PHE A 155 12.90 4.83 -6.70
C PHE A 155 13.69 6.09 -6.34
N GLN A 156 14.99 6.13 -6.58
CA GLN A 156 15.79 7.35 -6.45
C GLN A 156 15.23 8.45 -7.37
N ARG A 157 15.06 8.17 -8.66
CA ARG A 157 14.48 9.12 -9.64
C ARG A 157 13.06 9.57 -9.23
N CYS A 158 12.26 8.66 -8.63
CA CYS A 158 10.94 9.00 -8.12
C CYS A 158 11.02 9.97 -6.94
N ARG A 159 11.93 9.74 -5.97
CA ARG A 159 12.14 10.66 -4.82
C ARG A 159 12.56 12.05 -5.29
N GLU A 160 13.55 12.14 -6.20
CA GLU A 160 13.99 13.40 -6.79
C GLU A 160 12.83 14.14 -7.46
N ARG A 161 12.02 13.42 -8.24
CA ARG A 161 10.83 14.02 -8.85
C ARG A 161 9.79 14.48 -7.82
N CYS A 162 9.56 13.72 -6.74
CA CYS A 162 8.66 14.13 -5.66
C CYS A 162 9.17 15.37 -4.92
N ARG A 163 10.48 15.53 -4.78
CA ARG A 163 11.10 16.73 -4.21
C ARG A 163 10.92 17.95 -5.13
N ASP A 164 11.17 17.79 -6.42
CA ASP A 164 11.32 18.90 -7.36
C ASP A 164 10.01 19.36 -8.00
N LYS A 165 8.97 18.49 -8.05
CA LYS A 165 7.70 18.78 -8.74
C LYS A 165 6.51 18.49 -7.87
N LYS A 166 5.58 19.45 -7.80
CA LYS A 166 4.25 19.25 -7.20
C LYS A 166 3.40 18.33 -8.08
N MET A 167 2.83 17.30 -7.48
CA MET A 167 2.00 16.31 -8.17
C MET A 167 0.73 16.01 -7.35
N PHE A 168 -0.34 15.59 -8.04
CA PHE A 168 -1.62 15.27 -7.37
C PHE A 168 -1.53 13.99 -6.52
N MET A 169 -0.92 12.93 -7.06
CA MET A 169 -0.60 11.68 -6.38
C MET A 169 0.91 11.46 -6.54
N PRO A 170 1.75 12.01 -5.63
CA PRO A 170 3.16 12.19 -5.89
C PRO A 170 3.91 10.89 -6.19
N ASP A 171 3.77 9.88 -5.34
CA ASP A 171 4.40 8.57 -5.49
C ASP A 171 3.88 7.81 -6.73
N GLN A 172 2.56 7.71 -6.88
CA GLN A 172 1.95 7.03 -8.01
C GLN A 172 2.29 7.71 -9.34
N SER A 173 2.25 9.05 -9.38
CA SER A 173 2.58 9.81 -10.60
C SER A 173 4.06 9.70 -10.94
N ALA A 174 4.95 9.70 -9.94
CA ALA A 174 6.38 9.54 -10.17
C ALA A 174 6.69 8.13 -10.73
N ILE A 175 6.17 7.08 -10.09
CA ILE A 175 6.33 5.69 -10.55
C ILE A 175 5.82 5.54 -11.99
N ASN A 176 4.59 5.99 -12.27
CA ASN A 176 4.01 5.85 -13.61
C ASN A 176 4.77 6.60 -14.69
N LYS A 177 5.39 7.73 -14.34
CA LYS A 177 6.16 8.56 -15.29
C LYS A 177 7.57 8.03 -15.54
N LEU A 178 8.18 7.40 -14.55
CA LEU A 178 9.61 7.09 -14.56
C LEU A 178 9.95 5.60 -14.69
N ALA A 179 8.99 4.72 -14.41
CA ALA A 179 9.20 3.28 -14.65
C ALA A 179 9.23 2.99 -16.15
N ASP A 180 10.36 2.44 -16.59
CA ASP A 180 10.59 2.10 -17.99
C ASP A 180 9.94 0.76 -18.36
N LYS A 181 9.87 -0.16 -17.37
CA LYS A 181 9.40 -1.53 -17.58
C LYS A 181 8.32 -1.89 -16.56
N LYS A 182 7.08 -1.54 -16.89
CA LYS A 182 5.86 -1.86 -16.12
C LYS A 182 5.11 -3.01 -16.75
N LYS A 183 4.76 -4.03 -15.96
CA LYS A 183 3.92 -5.15 -16.38
C LYS A 183 2.50 -4.92 -15.91
N LEU A 184 1.54 -4.92 -16.84
CA LEU A 184 0.14 -4.85 -16.48
C LEU A 184 -0.39 -6.22 -16.08
N TRP A 185 -1.20 -6.23 -15.03
CA TRP A 185 -1.80 -7.45 -14.51
C TRP A 185 -3.32 -7.33 -14.41
N ASP A 186 -3.99 -8.45 -14.20
CA ASP A 186 -5.45 -8.52 -14.15
C ASP A 186 -6.02 -7.73 -12.96
N ARG A 187 -7.17 -7.04 -13.17
CA ARG A 187 -7.83 -6.22 -12.16
C ARG A 187 -8.15 -6.94 -10.85
N ARG A 188 -8.36 -8.27 -10.90
CA ARG A 188 -8.66 -9.07 -9.68
C ARG A 188 -7.59 -8.96 -8.60
N TYR A 189 -6.36 -8.57 -8.97
CA TYR A 189 -5.26 -8.37 -8.04
C TYR A 189 -5.16 -6.93 -7.49
N ASN A 190 -6.02 -6.02 -7.93
CA ASN A 190 -6.21 -4.70 -7.35
C ASN A 190 -7.60 -4.17 -7.75
N GLU A 191 -8.66 -4.80 -7.23
CA GLU A 191 -10.03 -4.37 -7.48
C GLU A 191 -10.33 -3.09 -6.71
N GLN A 192 -10.53 -1.99 -7.43
CA GLN A 192 -10.64 -0.64 -6.88
C GLN A 192 -12.10 -0.16 -6.77
N ARG A 193 -13.05 -0.91 -7.30
CA ARG A 193 -14.43 -0.45 -7.38
C ARG A 193 -15.42 -1.40 -6.73
N ARG A 194 -15.79 -2.42 -7.49
CA ARG A 194 -16.89 -3.30 -7.16
C ARG A 194 -16.36 -4.69 -6.90
N LEU A 195 -16.62 -5.19 -5.73
CA LEU A 195 -16.32 -6.57 -5.41
C LEU A 195 -16.91 -7.51 -6.45
N ARG A 196 -16.10 -8.47 -6.91
CA ARG A 196 -16.48 -9.51 -7.85
C ARG A 196 -16.10 -10.89 -7.32
N GLU A 197 -16.68 -11.91 -7.88
CA GLU A 197 -16.40 -13.28 -7.47
C GLU A 197 -14.91 -13.65 -7.62
N ASP A 198 -14.28 -13.22 -8.70
CA ASP A 198 -12.87 -13.47 -9.00
C ASP A 198 -11.88 -12.53 -8.27
N THR A 199 -12.34 -11.55 -7.50
CA THR A 199 -11.49 -10.61 -6.76
C THR A 199 -10.55 -11.35 -5.80
N VAL A 200 -9.25 -11.10 -5.92
CA VAL A 200 -8.19 -11.61 -5.04
C VAL A 200 -7.80 -10.56 -3.99
N LEU A 201 -7.50 -9.34 -4.43
CA LEU A 201 -7.19 -8.20 -3.57
C LEU A 201 -8.20 -7.09 -3.84
N GLN A 202 -8.90 -6.65 -2.79
CA GLN A 202 -9.78 -5.47 -2.82
C GLN A 202 -9.07 -4.29 -2.21
N HIS A 203 -8.93 -3.21 -2.97
CA HIS A 203 -8.34 -1.97 -2.52
C HIS A 203 -9.42 -0.91 -2.26
N PHE A 204 -9.56 -0.47 -1.03
CA PHE A 204 -10.58 0.51 -0.60
C PHE A 204 -10.14 1.94 -0.93
N THR A 205 -9.94 2.21 -2.21
CA THR A 205 -9.53 3.53 -2.71
C THR A 205 -10.63 4.57 -2.57
N THR A 206 -10.25 5.83 -2.72
CA THR A 206 -11.20 6.92 -2.90
C THR A 206 -11.93 6.74 -4.24
N SER A 207 -13.25 6.74 -4.21
CA SER A 207 -14.10 6.62 -5.39
C SER A 207 -14.85 7.91 -5.70
N PHE A 208 -15.10 8.15 -6.98
CA PHE A 208 -15.93 9.25 -7.45
C PHE A 208 -17.32 8.72 -7.85
N ARG A 209 -18.39 9.30 -7.30
CA ARG A 209 -19.76 9.07 -7.74
C ARG A 209 -20.22 10.26 -8.55
N ALA A 210 -20.76 9.99 -9.74
CA ALA A 210 -21.15 11.07 -10.67
C ALA A 210 -22.48 11.72 -10.30
N ILE A 211 -23.44 10.97 -9.71
CA ILE A 211 -24.79 11.44 -9.43
C ILE A 211 -25.21 11.07 -7.99
N PRO A 212 -25.39 12.05 -7.07
CA PRO A 212 -24.83 13.39 -7.18
C PRO A 212 -23.29 13.38 -7.15
N PRO A 213 -22.62 14.38 -7.76
CA PRO A 213 -21.17 14.40 -7.78
C PRO A 213 -20.59 14.43 -6.36
N ARG A 214 -19.90 13.38 -5.95
CA ARG A 214 -19.26 13.31 -4.64
C ARG A 214 -18.08 12.37 -4.62
N ILE A 215 -17.08 12.73 -3.82
CA ILE A 215 -15.96 11.87 -3.50
C ILE A 215 -16.35 11.01 -2.30
N VAL A 216 -16.20 9.70 -2.43
CA VAL A 216 -16.50 8.74 -1.37
C VAL A 216 -15.23 8.00 -1.02
N THR A 217 -14.80 8.14 0.23
CA THR A 217 -13.67 7.39 0.78
C THR A 217 -14.20 6.54 1.94
N VAL A 218 -14.18 5.22 1.77
CA VAL A 218 -14.52 4.25 2.81
C VAL A 218 -13.31 3.37 3.02
N LYS A 219 -12.89 3.21 4.27
CA LYS A 219 -11.75 2.35 4.61
C LYS A 219 -12.23 1.03 5.20
N PRO A 220 -11.47 -0.08 5.04
CA PRO A 220 -11.92 -1.40 5.48
C PRO A 220 -12.22 -1.48 6.99
N TRP A 221 -11.56 -0.68 7.82
CA TRP A 221 -11.82 -0.63 9.27
C TRP A 221 -13.08 0.15 9.68
N GLN A 222 -13.77 0.79 8.73
CA GLN A 222 -15.03 1.52 8.95
C GLN A 222 -16.22 0.60 8.64
N ALA A 223 -16.44 -0.44 9.47
CA ALA A 223 -17.43 -1.49 9.23
C ALA A 223 -18.82 -0.96 8.85
N ASP A 224 -19.35 0.00 9.63
CA ASP A 224 -20.67 0.61 9.34
C ASP A 224 -20.73 1.26 7.95
N ARG A 225 -19.62 1.89 7.52
CA ARG A 225 -19.55 2.53 6.19
C ARG A 225 -19.36 1.51 5.08
N VAL A 226 -18.62 0.42 5.33
CA VAL A 226 -18.51 -0.71 4.38
C VAL A 226 -19.91 -1.28 4.12
N HIS A 227 -20.71 -1.52 5.15
CA HIS A 227 -22.07 -2.01 5.03
C HIS A 227 -23.02 -0.98 4.41
N ASN A 228 -23.08 0.24 4.98
CA ASN A 228 -24.12 1.20 4.61
C ASN A 228 -23.84 1.94 3.31
N VAL A 229 -22.54 2.20 2.97
CA VAL A 229 -22.17 2.97 1.79
C VAL A 229 -21.76 2.08 0.61
N LEU A 230 -20.96 1.05 0.89
CA LEU A 230 -20.48 0.15 -0.16
C LEU A 230 -21.41 -1.04 -0.39
N LYS A 231 -22.27 -1.38 0.58
CA LYS A 231 -23.19 -2.52 0.55
C LYS A 231 -22.45 -3.86 0.43
N ILE A 232 -21.32 -3.97 1.13
CA ILE A 232 -20.45 -5.16 1.15
C ILE A 232 -20.58 -5.81 2.53
N HIS A 233 -20.93 -7.09 2.58
CA HIS A 233 -21.04 -7.93 3.78
C HIS A 233 -20.08 -9.12 3.74
N GLU A 234 -19.47 -9.38 2.58
CA GLU A 234 -18.56 -10.50 2.37
C GLU A 234 -17.29 -10.41 3.21
N TYR A 235 -17.03 -9.25 3.81
CA TYR A 235 -15.85 -9.02 4.67
C TYR A 235 -16.16 -9.10 6.18
N ASP A 236 -17.41 -9.37 6.57
CA ASP A 236 -17.80 -9.41 7.99
C ASP A 236 -16.88 -10.30 8.83
N PRO A 237 -16.52 -11.53 8.42
CA PRO A 237 -15.58 -12.36 9.20
C PRO A 237 -14.18 -11.72 9.36
N ILE A 238 -13.73 -10.92 8.39
CA ILE A 238 -12.44 -10.21 8.44
C ILE A 238 -12.57 -9.01 9.36
N LEU A 239 -13.65 -8.25 9.26
CA LEU A 239 -13.94 -7.08 10.09
C LEU A 239 -14.09 -7.47 11.56
N ASP A 240 -14.81 -8.56 11.85
CA ASP A 240 -14.98 -9.10 13.20
C ASP A 240 -13.62 -9.52 13.79
N ARG A 241 -12.80 -10.21 13.00
CA ARG A 241 -11.44 -10.60 13.42
C ARG A 241 -10.56 -9.38 13.67
N TYR A 242 -10.64 -8.35 12.82
CA TYR A 242 -9.94 -7.09 13.02
C TYR A 242 -10.35 -6.42 14.35
N GLN A 243 -11.64 -6.35 14.64
CA GLN A 243 -12.14 -5.78 15.90
C GLN A 243 -11.68 -6.59 17.13
N GLN A 244 -11.61 -7.90 17.00
CA GLN A 244 -11.09 -8.77 18.04
C GLN A 244 -9.59 -8.49 18.28
N ILE A 245 -8.78 -8.47 17.23
CA ILE A 245 -7.34 -8.19 17.28
C ILE A 245 -7.09 -6.81 17.91
N ARG A 246 -7.87 -5.82 17.55
CA ARG A 246 -7.78 -4.47 18.11
C ARG A 246 -8.02 -4.47 19.61
N ARG A 247 -9.09 -5.12 20.08
CA ARG A 247 -9.37 -5.26 21.52
C ARG A 247 -8.25 -5.99 22.28
N GLU A 248 -7.72 -7.07 21.71
CA GLU A 248 -6.60 -7.81 22.30
C GLU A 248 -5.33 -6.93 22.42
N LEU A 249 -5.08 -6.05 21.45
CA LEU A 249 -3.97 -5.11 21.46
C LEU A 249 -4.17 -4.00 22.50
N ASP A 250 -5.39 -3.40 22.56
CA ASP A 250 -5.72 -2.34 23.51
C ASP A 250 -5.52 -2.82 24.97
N LEU A 251 -6.00 -4.03 25.30
CA LEU A 251 -5.78 -4.66 26.60
C LEU A 251 -4.31 -4.86 26.94
N LYS A 252 -3.47 -5.25 25.98
CA LYS A 252 -2.03 -5.42 26.20
C LYS A 252 -1.30 -4.09 26.42
N THR A 253 -1.77 -3.03 25.79
CA THR A 253 -1.20 -1.69 25.93
C THR A 253 -1.51 -1.12 27.31
N GLU A 254 -2.75 -1.27 27.81
CA GLU A 254 -3.16 -0.85 29.15
C GLU A 254 -2.38 -1.58 30.25
N THR A 255 -2.15 -2.89 30.10
CA THR A 255 -1.43 -3.72 31.10
C THR A 255 0.07 -3.36 31.20
N ARG A 256 0.67 -2.75 30.19
CA ARG A 256 2.08 -2.29 30.20
C ARG A 256 2.29 -0.90 30.80
N THR A 257 1.22 -0.17 31.06
CA THR A 257 1.25 1.20 31.59
C THR A 257 1.07 1.23 33.12
N ILE A 258 0.87 0.07 33.75
CA ILE A 258 0.85 -0.18 35.21
C ILE A 258 2.18 -0.82 35.63
#